data_b5ea3d1bcd051ba0da3ee2c1176cd425
#
_entry.id   b5ea3d1bcd051ba0da3ee2c1176cd425
#
_cell.length_a   1.000
_cell.length_b   1.000
_cell.length_c   1.000
_cell.angle_alpha   90.00
_cell.angle_beta   90.00
_cell.angle_gamma   90.00
#
_symmetry.space_group_name_H-M   'P 1'
#
loop_
_entity.id
_entity.type
_entity.pdbx_description
1 polymer ?
#
loop_
_entity_poly.entity_id
_entity_poly.type
_entity_poly.pdbx_seq_one_letter_code
_entity_poly.pdbx_strand_id
1 'polypeptide(L)'
;MGPSLAKLIEIGSSQIAPLEEEAVRSAAELLKGSPGLAELYAAKNGFYAFESSLHVFPCCIGNAVVDLITWNAEGLWRSEYTNMAGGLIFFGEDVFGDQFCFKDGRVHVFHSETGEVEFMAEDLEAWAQILLDDYRFWTGYPLAHDWQALHGPLKTGCRLSPKIPFVMGGDYKADFLSSIDAVMAMRFRASICLQIRSLPDGSKVRLIVK
;
A
#
# COMPACT_ATOMS: atom_id res chain seq x y z
N MET A 1 19.54 5.67 9.52
CA MET A 1 19.09 4.65 8.53
C MET A 1 19.99 3.42 8.67
N GLY A 2 19.40 2.24 8.89
CA GLY A 2 20.14 0.99 9.02
C GLY A 2 20.39 0.28 7.68
N PRO A 3 21.09 -0.87 7.69
CA PRO A 3 21.56 -1.54 6.47
C PRO A 3 20.42 -2.12 5.61
N SER A 4 19.32 -2.60 6.21
CA SER A 4 18.22 -3.21 5.47
C SER A 4 17.42 -2.16 4.73
N LEU A 5 17.11 -1.03 5.38
CA LEU A 5 16.43 0.09 4.73
C LEU A 5 17.32 0.70 3.63
N ALA A 6 18.63 0.83 3.86
CA ALA A 6 19.57 1.27 2.83
C ALA A 6 19.58 0.32 1.62
N LYS A 7 19.55 -1.00 1.85
CA LYS A 7 19.53 -2.00 0.80
C LYS A 7 18.20 -1.97 0.02
N LEU A 8 17.07 -1.83 0.70
CA LEU A 8 15.75 -1.70 0.04
C LEU A 8 15.71 -0.45 -0.84
N ILE A 9 16.24 0.67 -0.37
CA ILE A 9 16.39 1.91 -1.15
C ILE A 9 17.28 1.70 -2.38
N GLU A 10 18.41 1.00 -2.22
CA GLU A 10 19.35 0.72 -3.32
C GLU A 10 18.70 -0.08 -4.46
N ILE A 11 17.97 -1.15 -4.13
CA ILE A 11 17.31 -2.01 -5.13
C ILE A 11 16.02 -1.42 -5.72
N GLY A 12 15.47 -0.38 -5.07
CA GLY A 12 14.30 0.34 -5.57
C GLY A 12 14.61 1.15 -6.84
N SER A 13 13.55 1.49 -7.57
CA SER A 13 13.61 2.37 -8.76
C SER A 13 14.27 3.72 -8.42
N SER A 14 14.47 4.57 -9.44
CA SER A 14 14.73 5.99 -9.19
C SER A 14 13.65 6.59 -8.30
N GLN A 15 13.98 7.66 -7.57
CA GLN A 15 12.97 8.38 -6.80
C GLN A 15 11.83 8.87 -7.71
N ILE A 16 10.62 8.85 -7.19
CA ILE A 16 9.40 9.19 -7.94
C ILE A 16 9.29 10.70 -8.12
N ALA A 17 9.62 11.47 -7.09
CA ALA A 17 9.54 12.93 -7.10
C ALA A 17 10.72 13.57 -6.37
N PRO A 18 11.10 14.83 -6.71
CA PRO A 18 12.01 15.60 -5.87
C PRO A 18 11.38 15.85 -4.50
N LEU A 19 12.19 15.91 -3.45
CA LEU A 19 11.71 16.30 -2.13
C LEU A 19 11.73 17.83 -2.01
N GLU A 20 10.55 18.42 -1.91
CA GLU A 20 10.38 19.86 -1.80
C GLU A 20 10.07 20.24 -0.35
N GLU A 21 10.66 21.37 0.13
CA GLU A 21 10.42 21.85 1.50
C GLU A 21 8.94 22.12 1.81
N GLU A 22 8.18 22.58 0.82
CA GLU A 22 6.75 22.83 0.97
C GLU A 22 5.97 21.52 1.20
N ALA A 23 6.33 20.45 0.51
CA ALA A 23 5.74 19.14 0.72
C ALA A 23 6.05 18.60 2.12
N VAL A 24 7.30 18.74 2.59
CA VAL A 24 7.70 18.35 3.96
C VAL A 24 6.92 19.15 5.01
N ARG A 25 6.76 20.47 4.81
CA ARG A 25 5.95 21.30 5.72
C ARG A 25 4.48 20.87 5.74
N SER A 26 3.91 20.58 4.58
CA SER A 26 2.52 20.14 4.45
C SER A 26 2.28 18.75 5.05
N ALA A 27 3.29 17.88 5.04
CA ALA A 27 3.25 16.55 5.63
C ALA A 27 3.70 16.51 7.10
N ALA A 28 3.98 17.65 7.75
CA ALA A 28 4.63 17.69 9.07
C ALA A 28 3.94 16.82 10.13
N GLU A 29 2.61 16.85 10.22
CA GLU A 29 1.87 16.04 11.19
C GLU A 29 1.94 14.53 10.86
N LEU A 30 1.91 14.16 9.57
CA LEU A 30 2.09 12.77 9.15
C LEU A 30 3.51 12.28 9.49
N LEU A 31 4.53 13.08 9.19
CA LEU A 31 5.93 12.75 9.46
C LEU A 31 6.22 12.65 10.96
N LYS A 32 5.58 13.48 11.79
CA LYS A 32 5.71 13.40 13.25
C LYS A 32 5.20 12.07 13.82
N GLY A 33 4.13 11.52 13.23
CA GLY A 33 3.57 10.22 13.62
C GLY A 33 4.30 9.00 13.01
N SER A 34 5.32 9.23 12.17
CA SER A 34 5.98 8.19 11.36
C SER A 34 7.51 8.25 11.53
N PRO A 35 8.05 7.69 12.64
CA PRO A 35 9.49 7.75 12.91
C PRO A 35 10.34 7.19 11.76
N GLY A 36 11.38 7.93 11.36
CA GLY A 36 12.30 7.56 10.27
C GLY A 36 11.80 7.84 8.86
N LEU A 37 10.51 8.19 8.66
CA LEU A 37 9.96 8.40 7.33
C LEU A 37 10.54 9.65 6.65
N ALA A 38 10.80 10.71 7.39
CA ALA A 38 11.47 11.91 6.87
C ALA A 38 12.89 11.61 6.38
N GLU A 39 13.63 10.75 7.09
CA GLU A 39 14.98 10.30 6.71
C GLU A 39 14.94 9.42 5.45
N LEU A 40 13.92 8.55 5.33
CA LEU A 40 13.68 7.76 4.13
C LEU A 40 13.46 8.68 2.92
N TYR A 41 12.62 9.69 3.01
CA TYR A 41 12.35 10.64 1.92
C TYR A 41 13.57 11.49 1.57
N ALA A 42 14.36 11.89 2.56
CA ALA A 42 15.62 12.61 2.30
C ALA A 42 16.63 11.74 1.53
N ALA A 43 16.61 10.42 1.72
CA ALA A 43 17.47 9.48 0.99
C ALA A 43 16.91 9.14 -0.40
N LYS A 44 15.59 8.88 -0.49
CA LYS A 44 14.87 8.60 -1.75
C LYS A 44 13.37 8.91 -1.59
N ASN A 45 12.89 9.91 -2.28
CA ASN A 45 11.50 10.37 -2.16
C ASN A 45 10.55 9.55 -3.03
N GLY A 46 10.03 8.48 -2.44
CA GLY A 46 9.17 7.50 -3.08
C GLY A 46 9.91 6.63 -4.11
N PHE A 47 9.53 5.38 -4.21
CA PHE A 47 10.09 4.44 -5.18
C PHE A 47 9.20 3.22 -5.35
N TYR A 48 9.44 2.49 -6.43
CA TYR A 48 8.93 1.13 -6.63
C TYR A 48 10.07 0.13 -6.42
N ALA A 49 9.74 -1.05 -5.88
CA ALA A 49 10.67 -2.17 -5.82
C ALA A 49 9.97 -3.48 -6.24
N PHE A 50 10.77 -4.52 -6.48
CA PHE A 50 10.28 -5.86 -6.85
C PHE A 50 9.28 -5.81 -8.02
N GLU A 51 9.72 -5.24 -9.16
CA GLU A 51 8.87 -5.08 -10.36
C GLU A 51 7.53 -4.38 -10.07
N SER A 52 7.57 -3.28 -9.32
CA SER A 52 6.41 -2.49 -8.88
C SER A 52 5.45 -3.20 -7.93
N SER A 53 5.83 -4.36 -7.37
CA SER A 53 5.03 -5.04 -6.35
C SER A 53 5.03 -4.30 -5.01
N LEU A 54 6.07 -3.53 -4.71
CA LEU A 54 6.11 -2.58 -3.62
C LEU A 54 6.07 -1.16 -4.19
N HIS A 55 5.23 -0.33 -3.61
CA HIS A 55 5.19 1.11 -3.85
C HIS A 55 5.35 1.86 -2.54
N VAL A 56 6.40 2.63 -2.39
CA VAL A 56 6.58 3.60 -1.30
C VAL A 56 6.17 4.97 -1.84
N PHE A 57 5.17 5.59 -1.21
CA PHE A 57 4.60 6.84 -1.69
C PHE A 57 5.60 7.99 -1.57
N PRO A 58 5.73 8.87 -2.59
CA PRO A 58 6.53 10.08 -2.45
C PRO A 58 5.84 11.10 -1.55
N CYS A 59 6.62 11.95 -0.89
CA CYS A 59 6.15 13.17 -0.23
C CYS A 59 6.25 14.33 -1.22
N CYS A 60 5.15 14.67 -1.88
CA CYS A 60 5.10 15.76 -2.87
C CYS A 60 3.72 16.43 -2.90
N ILE A 61 3.57 17.53 -3.63
CA ILE A 61 2.33 18.28 -3.79
C ILE A 61 2.00 18.40 -5.27
N GLY A 62 0.73 18.16 -5.62
CA GLY A 62 0.18 18.54 -6.93
C GLY A 62 0.66 17.69 -8.11
N ASN A 63 1.23 16.53 -7.88
CA ASN A 63 1.63 15.60 -8.93
C ASN A 63 0.48 14.63 -9.27
N ALA A 64 0.45 14.16 -10.53
CA ALA A 64 -0.50 13.15 -11.01
C ALA A 64 -0.24 11.74 -10.42
N VAL A 65 0.74 11.60 -9.55
CA VAL A 65 1.13 10.35 -8.88
C VAL A 65 0.50 10.34 -7.48
N VAL A 66 0.08 9.18 -7.00
CA VAL A 66 -0.32 8.99 -5.61
C VAL A 66 0.84 9.38 -4.69
N ASP A 67 0.61 10.31 -3.79
CA ASP A 67 1.58 10.84 -2.84
C ASP A 67 1.10 10.68 -1.39
N LEU A 68 2.02 10.78 -0.43
CA LEU A 68 1.76 10.63 0.99
C LEU A 68 0.61 11.51 1.50
N ILE A 69 0.58 12.78 1.09
CA ILE A 69 -0.38 13.77 1.60
C ILE A 69 -1.78 13.45 1.07
N THR A 70 -1.88 13.31 -0.25
CA THR A 70 -3.16 13.03 -0.91
C THR A 70 -3.70 11.65 -0.51
N TRP A 71 -2.84 10.63 -0.41
CA TRP A 71 -3.25 9.27 -0.04
C TRP A 71 -3.84 9.20 1.38
N ASN A 72 -3.28 10.01 2.28
CA ASN A 72 -3.76 10.10 3.67
C ASN A 72 -4.92 11.08 3.86
N ALA A 73 -5.38 11.77 2.79
CA ALA A 73 -6.54 12.64 2.88
C ALA A 73 -7.83 11.84 3.14
N GLU A 74 -8.60 12.27 4.14
CA GLU A 74 -9.81 11.57 4.58
C GLU A 74 -10.83 11.38 3.44
N GLY A 75 -11.00 12.38 2.59
CA GLY A 75 -11.96 12.37 1.49
C GLY A 75 -11.55 11.55 0.25
N LEU A 76 -10.33 10.99 0.19
CA LEU A 76 -9.90 10.24 -0.99
C LEU A 76 -10.54 8.85 -1.04
N TRP A 77 -10.31 8.04 0.00
CA TRP A 77 -10.86 6.68 0.14
C TRP A 77 -11.05 6.25 1.61
N ARG A 78 -10.35 6.90 2.56
CA ARG A 78 -10.29 6.48 3.97
C ARG A 78 -11.65 6.51 4.66
N SER A 79 -12.45 7.55 4.39
CA SER A 79 -13.81 7.69 4.93
C SER A 79 -14.72 6.52 4.55
N GLU A 80 -14.46 5.84 3.43
CA GLU A 80 -15.23 4.68 3.00
C GLU A 80 -14.99 3.43 3.86
N TYR A 81 -13.85 3.35 4.57
CA TYR A 81 -13.60 2.33 5.60
C TYR A 81 -14.20 2.67 6.97
N THR A 82 -14.99 3.74 7.06
CA THR A 82 -15.51 4.26 8.33
C THR A 82 -14.37 4.62 9.29
N ASN A 83 -14.33 4.05 10.50
CA ASN A 83 -13.27 4.34 11.48
C ASN A 83 -12.05 3.39 11.40
N MET A 84 -12.06 2.39 10.51
CA MET A 84 -11.00 1.37 10.45
C MET A 84 -9.66 1.93 9.98
N ALA A 85 -9.69 2.95 9.11
CA ALA A 85 -8.49 3.66 8.64
C ALA A 85 -8.09 4.85 9.54
N GLY A 86 -8.82 5.09 10.61
CA GLY A 86 -8.58 6.23 11.52
C GLY A 86 -7.28 6.06 12.31
N GLY A 87 -6.52 7.16 12.46
CA GLY A 87 -5.26 7.19 13.21
C GLY A 87 -4.09 6.47 12.53
N LEU A 88 -4.27 5.91 11.33
CA LEU A 88 -3.21 5.28 10.56
C LEU A 88 -2.56 6.30 9.62
N ILE A 89 -1.25 6.16 9.39
CA ILE A 89 -0.49 6.94 8.40
C ILE A 89 0.06 5.98 7.37
N PHE A 90 -0.51 5.98 6.19
CA PHE A 90 -0.16 5.09 5.10
C PHE A 90 1.02 5.65 4.31
N PHE A 91 2.10 4.86 4.16
CA PHE A 91 3.33 5.30 3.49
C PHE A 91 3.74 4.43 2.30
N GLY A 92 3.05 3.32 2.09
CA GLY A 92 3.32 2.41 0.98
C GLY A 92 2.26 1.34 0.86
N GLU A 93 2.34 0.56 -0.22
CA GLU A 93 1.39 -0.50 -0.54
C GLU A 93 2.06 -1.66 -1.27
N ASP A 94 1.46 -2.85 -1.16
CA ASP A 94 1.80 -4.00 -1.97
C ASP A 94 1.10 -3.95 -3.35
N VAL A 95 1.28 -4.97 -4.18
CA VAL A 95 0.67 -5.02 -5.52
C VAL A 95 -0.85 -5.19 -5.49
N PHE A 96 -1.40 -5.71 -4.41
CA PHE A 96 -2.84 -5.90 -4.25
C PHE A 96 -3.52 -4.74 -3.52
N GLY A 97 -2.75 -3.75 -3.06
CA GLY A 97 -3.23 -2.58 -2.36
C GLY A 97 -3.45 -2.79 -0.86
N ASP A 98 -2.87 -3.84 -0.26
CA ASP A 98 -2.68 -3.87 1.18
C ASP A 98 -1.65 -2.80 1.55
N GLN A 99 -1.90 -2.08 2.63
CA GLN A 99 -1.19 -0.84 2.92
C GLN A 99 -0.20 -1.02 4.06
N PHE A 100 1.04 -0.57 3.85
CA PHE A 100 1.98 -0.38 4.96
C PHE A 100 1.69 0.95 5.63
N CYS A 101 1.47 0.92 6.94
CA CYS A 101 1.08 2.11 7.69
C CYS A 101 1.78 2.19 9.04
N PHE A 102 1.87 3.41 9.57
CA PHE A 102 2.22 3.65 10.96
C PHE A 102 0.97 3.67 11.83
N LYS A 103 1.05 3.02 12.98
CA LYS A 103 0.14 3.11 14.10
C LYS A 103 0.97 3.16 15.39
N ASP A 104 0.77 4.19 16.20
CA ASP A 104 1.52 4.41 17.45
C ASP A 104 3.05 4.36 17.26
N GLY A 105 3.54 4.90 16.15
CA GLY A 105 4.96 4.97 15.80
C GLY A 105 5.59 3.67 15.31
N ARG A 106 4.81 2.59 15.17
CA ARG A 106 5.25 1.27 14.68
C ARG A 106 4.61 0.92 13.35
N VAL A 107 5.26 0.04 12.59
CA VAL A 107 4.79 -0.38 11.26
C VAL A 107 3.78 -1.52 11.36
N HIS A 108 2.68 -1.36 10.64
CA HIS A 108 1.59 -2.31 10.51
C HIS A 108 1.23 -2.53 9.05
N VAL A 109 0.53 -3.62 8.77
CA VAL A 109 -0.19 -3.85 7.51
C VAL A 109 -1.68 -3.61 7.74
N PHE A 110 -2.28 -2.81 6.89
CA PHE A 110 -3.73 -2.66 6.81
C PHE A 110 -4.22 -3.51 5.63
N HIS A 111 -4.97 -4.56 5.94
CA HIS A 111 -5.55 -5.46 4.95
C HIS A 111 -6.77 -4.84 4.30
N SER A 112 -6.63 -4.48 3.03
CA SER A 112 -7.60 -3.66 2.31
C SER A 112 -8.97 -4.33 2.12
N GLU A 113 -9.04 -5.67 2.01
CA GLU A 113 -10.30 -6.40 1.85
C GLU A 113 -11.06 -6.61 3.17
N THR A 114 -10.39 -6.56 4.33
CA THR A 114 -11.00 -6.82 5.65
C THR A 114 -11.03 -5.59 6.56
N GLY A 115 -10.15 -4.61 6.33
CA GLY A 115 -9.95 -3.46 7.20
C GLY A 115 -9.20 -3.79 8.50
N GLU A 116 -8.63 -4.99 8.60
CA GLU A 116 -7.81 -5.40 9.74
C GLU A 116 -6.45 -4.73 9.72
N VAL A 117 -5.91 -4.47 10.91
CA VAL A 117 -4.58 -3.88 11.11
C VAL A 117 -3.72 -4.85 11.87
N GLU A 118 -2.71 -5.39 11.21
CA GLU A 118 -1.78 -6.35 11.77
C GLU A 118 -0.42 -5.69 12.06
N PHE A 119 0.15 -5.96 13.25
CA PHE A 119 1.50 -5.51 13.58
C PHE A 119 2.51 -6.21 12.68
N MET A 120 3.45 -5.46 12.10
CA MET A 120 4.49 -6.00 11.24
C MET A 120 5.90 -5.78 11.80
N ALA A 121 6.23 -4.55 12.22
CA ALA A 121 7.59 -4.22 12.63
C ALA A 121 7.63 -3.05 13.62
N GLU A 122 8.69 -3.01 14.43
CA GLU A 122 8.90 -1.92 15.40
C GLU A 122 9.27 -0.59 14.71
N ASP A 123 9.95 -0.66 13.57
CA ASP A 123 10.41 0.51 12.82
C ASP A 123 10.60 0.20 11.32
N LEU A 124 11.04 1.20 10.53
CA LEU A 124 11.30 1.06 9.09
C LEU A 124 12.49 0.15 8.78
N GLU A 125 13.47 0.02 9.67
CA GLU A 125 14.62 -0.88 9.49
C GLU A 125 14.17 -2.33 9.57
N ALA A 126 13.40 -2.68 10.61
CA ALA A 126 12.82 -4.01 10.78
C ALA A 126 11.81 -4.34 9.66
N TRP A 127 10.98 -3.37 9.24
CA TRP A 127 10.10 -3.51 8.09
C TRP A 127 10.86 -3.83 6.80
N ALA A 128 11.92 -3.09 6.52
CA ALA A 128 12.75 -3.33 5.35
C ALA A 128 13.42 -4.71 5.39
N GLN A 129 13.89 -5.14 6.57
CA GLN A 129 14.46 -6.49 6.75
C GLN A 129 13.43 -7.56 6.44
N ILE A 130 12.21 -7.46 6.97
CA ILE A 130 11.12 -8.41 6.72
C ILE A 130 10.80 -8.50 5.22
N LEU A 131 10.73 -7.35 4.53
CA LEU A 131 10.51 -7.33 3.08
C LEU A 131 11.66 -7.99 2.31
N LEU A 132 12.91 -7.72 2.69
CA LEU A 132 14.08 -8.31 2.01
C LEU A 132 14.17 -9.83 2.24
N ASP A 133 13.75 -10.32 3.41
CA ASP A 133 13.76 -11.73 3.75
C ASP A 133 12.69 -12.52 2.96
N ASP A 134 11.49 -11.94 2.79
CA ASP A 134 10.42 -12.58 2.01
C ASP A 134 9.53 -11.55 1.26
N TYR A 135 10.13 -10.81 0.32
CA TYR A 135 9.37 -9.89 -0.54
C TYR A 135 8.31 -10.61 -1.38
N ARG A 136 8.49 -11.91 -1.67
CA ARG A 136 7.57 -12.70 -2.48
C ARG A 136 6.20 -12.81 -1.81
N PHE A 137 6.20 -13.00 -0.49
CA PHE A 137 4.98 -13.04 0.31
C PHE A 137 4.43 -11.63 0.54
N TRP A 138 5.27 -10.73 1.10
CA TRP A 138 4.81 -9.44 1.59
C TRP A 138 4.42 -8.43 0.52
N THR A 139 4.80 -8.66 -0.74
CA THR A 139 4.48 -7.73 -1.83
C THR A 139 3.64 -8.35 -2.94
N GLY A 140 3.35 -9.66 -2.86
CA GLY A 140 2.65 -10.39 -3.92
C GLY A 140 3.46 -10.53 -5.21
N TYR A 141 4.79 -10.39 -5.14
CA TYR A 141 5.69 -10.39 -6.29
C TYR A 141 5.46 -11.52 -7.30
N PRO A 142 5.29 -12.81 -6.91
CA PRO A 142 5.15 -13.88 -7.90
C PRO A 142 3.98 -13.64 -8.86
N LEU A 143 2.84 -13.20 -8.32
CA LEU A 143 1.64 -12.92 -9.14
C LEU A 143 1.80 -11.65 -9.96
N ALA A 144 2.48 -10.63 -9.42
CA ALA A 144 2.79 -9.41 -10.16
C ALA A 144 3.72 -9.70 -11.35
N HIS A 145 4.75 -10.52 -11.13
CA HIS A 145 5.67 -10.97 -12.17
C HIS A 145 4.94 -11.73 -13.29
N ASP A 146 4.17 -12.75 -12.93
CA ASP A 146 3.41 -13.56 -13.88
C ASP A 146 2.40 -12.72 -14.67
N TRP A 147 1.69 -11.79 -13.99
CA TRP A 147 0.75 -10.90 -14.63
C TRP A 147 1.44 -9.95 -15.62
N GLN A 148 2.56 -9.37 -15.24
CA GLN A 148 3.34 -8.46 -16.10
C GLN A 148 3.97 -9.19 -17.29
N ALA A 149 4.35 -10.45 -17.14
CA ALA A 149 4.82 -11.28 -18.25
C ALA A 149 3.74 -11.48 -19.33
N LEU A 150 2.47 -11.52 -18.93
CA LEU A 150 1.32 -11.68 -19.84
C LEU A 150 0.81 -10.36 -20.42
N HIS A 151 0.84 -9.26 -19.66
CA HIS A 151 0.14 -8.01 -19.97
C HIS A 151 1.06 -6.80 -20.14
N GLY A 152 2.36 -6.96 -19.91
CA GLY A 152 3.33 -5.86 -19.87
C GLY A 152 3.40 -5.17 -18.50
N PRO A 153 4.26 -4.14 -18.35
CA PRO A 153 4.50 -3.48 -17.07
C PRO A 153 3.22 -2.92 -16.45
N LEU A 154 3.10 -3.07 -15.13
CA LEU A 154 2.01 -2.46 -14.37
C LEU A 154 2.10 -0.93 -14.46
N LYS A 155 0.99 -0.29 -14.84
CA LYS A 155 0.93 1.17 -14.97
C LYS A 155 1.09 1.85 -13.62
N THR A 156 1.80 2.98 -13.60
CA THR A 156 1.92 3.85 -12.44
C THR A 156 0.52 4.23 -11.93
N GLY A 157 0.33 4.19 -10.60
CA GLY A 157 -0.95 4.49 -9.96
C GLY A 157 -1.99 3.37 -10.06
N CYS A 158 -1.65 2.22 -10.64
CA CYS A 158 -2.51 1.05 -10.70
C CYS A 158 -2.03 -0.06 -9.77
N ARG A 159 -2.99 -0.89 -9.30
CA ARG A 159 -2.75 -2.10 -8.53
C ARG A 159 -3.49 -3.28 -9.15
N LEU A 160 -3.07 -4.49 -8.79
CA LEU A 160 -3.75 -5.69 -9.23
C LEU A 160 -4.94 -5.99 -8.32
N SER A 161 -6.07 -6.24 -8.92
CA SER A 161 -7.29 -6.62 -8.20
C SER A 161 -7.79 -7.95 -8.73
N PRO A 162 -8.10 -8.92 -7.84
CA PRO A 162 -8.69 -10.17 -8.26
C PRO A 162 -10.14 -9.94 -8.76
N LYS A 163 -10.56 -10.72 -9.76
CA LYS A 163 -11.93 -10.70 -10.27
C LYS A 163 -12.96 -11.12 -9.20
N ILE A 164 -12.55 -12.00 -8.31
CA ILE A 164 -13.27 -12.34 -7.07
C ILE A 164 -12.32 -11.99 -5.93
N PRO A 165 -12.72 -11.18 -4.93
CA PRO A 165 -11.88 -10.83 -3.80
C PRO A 165 -11.26 -12.06 -3.13
N PHE A 166 -10.02 -11.96 -2.68
CA PHE A 166 -9.33 -13.09 -2.05
C PHE A 166 -10.04 -13.55 -0.78
N VAL A 167 -10.56 -12.63 0.02
CA VAL A 167 -11.37 -12.92 1.21
C VAL A 167 -12.65 -13.71 0.89
N MET A 168 -13.08 -13.68 -0.36
CA MET A 168 -14.25 -14.44 -0.85
C MET A 168 -13.86 -15.71 -1.61
N GLY A 169 -12.60 -16.16 -1.53
CA GLY A 169 -12.09 -17.34 -2.18
C GLY A 169 -11.63 -17.15 -3.62
N GLY A 170 -11.24 -15.91 -3.99
CA GLY A 170 -10.64 -15.62 -5.29
C GLY A 170 -9.34 -16.40 -5.52
N ASP A 171 -9.11 -16.80 -6.77
CA ASP A 171 -7.92 -17.55 -7.17
C ASP A 171 -6.66 -16.66 -7.19
N TYR A 172 -5.56 -17.16 -6.60
CA TYR A 172 -4.23 -16.59 -6.68
C TYR A 172 -3.54 -16.97 -8.00
N LYS A 173 -4.08 -16.47 -9.14
CA LYS A 173 -3.55 -16.72 -10.48
C LYS A 173 -3.58 -15.45 -11.31
N ALA A 174 -2.54 -15.21 -12.13
CA ALA A 174 -2.40 -14.01 -12.94
C ALA A 174 -3.61 -13.76 -13.86
N ASP A 175 -4.18 -14.80 -14.49
CA ASP A 175 -5.34 -14.72 -15.38
C ASP A 175 -6.63 -14.21 -14.69
N PHE A 176 -6.68 -14.27 -13.36
CA PHE A 176 -7.81 -13.81 -12.55
C PHE A 176 -7.59 -12.41 -11.96
N LEU A 177 -6.49 -11.75 -12.33
CA LEU A 177 -6.16 -10.39 -11.89
C LEU A 177 -6.43 -9.37 -13.00
N SER A 178 -6.78 -8.17 -12.60
CA SER A 178 -6.94 -7.02 -13.48
C SER A 178 -6.21 -5.82 -12.90
N SER A 179 -5.55 -5.03 -13.76
CA SER A 179 -4.99 -3.75 -13.35
C SER A 179 -6.10 -2.72 -13.22
N ILE A 180 -6.18 -2.07 -12.06
CA ILE A 180 -7.17 -1.07 -11.72
C ILE A 180 -6.48 0.12 -11.05
N ASP A 181 -7.05 1.32 -11.21
CA ASP A 181 -6.63 2.52 -10.47
C ASP A 181 -6.62 2.25 -8.96
N ALA A 182 -5.54 2.66 -8.28
CA ALA A 182 -5.34 2.33 -6.87
C ALA A 182 -6.42 2.93 -5.95
N VAL A 183 -6.90 4.16 -6.22
CA VAL A 183 -7.97 4.79 -5.45
C VAL A 183 -9.29 4.06 -5.65
N MET A 184 -9.61 3.73 -6.90
CA MET A 184 -10.81 2.93 -7.22
C MET A 184 -10.76 1.56 -6.56
N ALA A 185 -9.58 0.92 -6.55
CA ALA A 185 -9.37 -0.36 -5.88
C ALA A 185 -9.66 -0.27 -4.38
N MET A 186 -9.12 0.76 -3.69
CA MET A 186 -9.38 0.97 -2.26
C MET A 186 -10.85 1.20 -1.94
N ARG A 187 -11.54 2.03 -2.73
CA ARG A 187 -12.99 2.27 -2.58
C ARG A 187 -13.81 0.99 -2.76
N PHE A 188 -13.49 0.22 -3.80
CA PHE A 188 -14.15 -1.06 -4.04
C PHE A 188 -13.96 -2.03 -2.86
N ARG A 189 -12.71 -2.16 -2.36
CA ARG A 189 -12.40 -3.03 -1.21
C ARG A 189 -13.08 -2.56 0.08
N ALA A 190 -13.15 -1.25 0.31
CA ALA A 190 -13.93 -0.71 1.44
C ALA A 190 -15.40 -1.15 1.39
N SER A 191 -16.01 -1.09 0.21
CA SER A 191 -17.39 -1.57 0.01
C SER A 191 -17.54 -3.06 0.32
N ILE A 192 -16.58 -3.89 -0.07
CA ILE A 192 -16.55 -5.33 0.25
C ILE A 192 -16.39 -5.52 1.75
N CYS A 193 -15.38 -4.92 2.33
CA CYS A 193 -15.07 -4.99 3.76
C CYS A 193 -16.32 -4.69 4.62
N LEU A 194 -17.03 -3.61 4.33
CA LEU A 194 -18.25 -3.23 5.06
C LEU A 194 -19.40 -4.24 4.91
N GLN A 195 -19.49 -4.94 3.77
CA GLN A 195 -20.52 -5.93 3.55
C GLN A 195 -20.25 -7.26 4.26
N ILE A 196 -18.97 -7.62 4.45
CA ILE A 196 -18.58 -8.94 4.99
C ILE A 196 -18.19 -8.92 6.47
N ARG A 197 -17.72 -7.79 7.01
CA ARG A 197 -17.08 -7.68 8.35
C ARG A 197 -17.91 -8.20 9.53
N SER A 198 -19.23 -8.27 9.38
CA SER A 198 -20.14 -8.75 10.44
C SER A 198 -20.65 -10.17 10.18
N LEU A 199 -20.21 -10.80 9.11
CA LEU A 199 -20.66 -12.13 8.74
C LEU A 199 -19.74 -13.19 9.35
N PRO A 200 -20.29 -14.32 9.80
CA PRO A 200 -19.48 -15.48 10.19
C PRO A 200 -18.67 -16.03 9.02
N ASP A 201 -17.51 -16.62 9.31
CA ASP A 201 -16.69 -17.29 8.31
C ASP A 201 -17.48 -18.36 7.56
N GLY A 202 -17.25 -18.46 6.24
CA GLY A 202 -17.95 -19.38 5.36
C GLY A 202 -19.37 -18.95 4.97
N SER A 203 -19.80 -17.74 5.34
CA SER A 203 -21.10 -17.20 4.91
C SER A 203 -21.16 -17.06 3.39
N LYS A 204 -22.32 -17.40 2.80
CA LYS A 204 -22.57 -17.11 1.37
C LYS A 204 -22.90 -15.65 1.20
N VAL A 205 -22.10 -14.94 0.42
CA VAL A 205 -22.22 -13.50 0.18
C VAL A 205 -22.62 -13.24 -1.26
N ARG A 206 -23.55 -12.31 -1.46
CA ARG A 206 -23.83 -11.70 -2.76
C ARG A 206 -23.41 -10.24 -2.70
N LEU A 207 -22.33 -9.89 -3.37
CA LEU A 207 -21.86 -8.50 -3.43
C LEU A 207 -22.85 -7.61 -4.17
N ILE A 208 -23.09 -6.43 -3.61
CA ILE A 208 -23.80 -5.35 -4.26
C ILE A 208 -22.75 -4.31 -4.65
N VAL A 209 -22.46 -4.24 -5.95
CA VAL A 209 -21.60 -3.20 -6.52
C VAL A 209 -22.49 -2.00 -6.83
N LYS A 210 -22.23 -0.87 -6.18
CA LYS A 210 -22.92 0.40 -6.42
C LYS A 210 -22.12 1.28 -7.36
#